data_47c64cdeeea517fd546892d28bcddb8b
#
_entry.id   47c64cdeeea517fd546892d28bcddb8b
#
_cell.length_a   1.000
_cell.length_b   1.000
_cell.length_c   1.000
_cell.angle_alpha   90.00
_cell.angle_beta   90.00
_cell.angle_gamma   90.00
#
_symmetry.space_group_name_H-M   'P 1'
#
loop_
_entity.id
_entity.type
_entity.pdbx_description
1 polymer ?
#
loop_
_entity_poly.entity_id
_entity_poly.type
_entity_poly.pdbx_seq_one_letter_code
_entity_poly.pdbx_strand_id
1 'polypeptide(L)'
;MPTVTVVPADNLIIVDGKALVFPFDAPANMHALQWRGDTGHTEWTDGPNKPLTAEDYDEQVAPFITRWQDEKARLEQAAAEAEAARLAEYNSEEARFERLRSERDRRLAATDYLLMPDYPLDDTLKGAVQAYRQALRDLPSQEGAPWDGGGEATPWPELPACATYSRT
;
A
#
# COMPACT_ATOMS: atom_id res chain seq x y z
N MET A 1 20.78 27.87 0.62
CA MET A 1 21.00 26.87 -0.45
C MET A 1 20.97 25.47 0.15
N PRO A 2 20.65 24.43 -0.61
CA PRO A 2 20.59 23.06 -0.10
C PRO A 2 21.99 22.52 0.25
N THR A 3 22.02 21.48 1.06
CA THR A 3 23.21 20.65 1.28
C THR A 3 23.18 19.49 0.30
N VAL A 4 24.25 19.29 -0.47
CA VAL A 4 24.31 18.24 -1.50
C VAL A 4 25.56 17.39 -1.32
N THR A 5 25.41 16.08 -1.39
CA THR A 5 26.50 15.12 -1.50
C THR A 5 26.24 14.20 -2.69
N VAL A 6 27.22 14.06 -3.56
CA VAL A 6 27.15 13.16 -4.73
C VAL A 6 28.30 12.18 -4.67
N VAL A 7 28.02 10.88 -4.81
CA VAL A 7 29.03 9.81 -4.89
C VAL A 7 28.71 8.95 -6.11
N PRO A 8 29.33 9.23 -7.26
CA PRO A 8 29.00 8.53 -8.51
C PRO A 8 29.24 7.03 -8.47
N ALA A 9 30.30 6.58 -7.79
CA ALA A 9 30.61 5.14 -7.68
C ALA A 9 29.49 4.34 -7.00
N ASP A 10 28.73 4.99 -6.10
CA ASP A 10 27.62 4.38 -5.36
C ASP A 10 26.25 4.71 -5.98
N ASN A 11 26.22 5.41 -7.13
CA ASN A 11 25.00 5.96 -7.72
C ASN A 11 24.18 6.79 -6.72
N LEU A 12 24.83 7.51 -5.82
CA LEU A 12 24.22 8.16 -4.65
C LEU A 12 24.18 9.67 -4.81
N ILE A 13 23.00 10.25 -4.64
CA ILE A 13 22.82 11.70 -4.46
C ILE A 13 22.04 11.94 -3.16
N ILE A 14 22.59 12.81 -2.29
CA ILE A 14 21.93 13.24 -1.06
C ILE A 14 21.63 14.72 -1.17
N VAL A 15 20.37 15.11 -0.99
CA VAL A 15 19.95 16.52 -0.92
C VAL A 15 19.23 16.74 0.41
N ASP A 16 19.72 17.71 1.19
CA ASP A 16 19.19 18.05 2.53
C ASP A 16 19.00 16.83 3.43
N GLY A 17 19.99 15.91 3.42
CA GLY A 17 20.00 14.70 4.22
C GLY A 17 19.13 13.55 3.68
N LYS A 18 18.43 13.73 2.56
CA LYS A 18 17.64 12.68 1.92
C LYS A 18 18.44 12.03 0.80
N ALA A 19 18.77 10.75 0.97
CA ALA A 19 19.54 9.96 0.02
C ALA A 19 18.63 9.28 -1.00
N LEU A 20 19.04 9.31 -2.29
CA LEU A 20 18.52 8.47 -3.35
C LEU A 20 19.67 7.75 -4.04
N VAL A 21 19.44 6.49 -4.38
CA VAL A 21 20.40 5.63 -5.09
C VAL A 21 19.77 5.26 -6.43
N PHE A 22 20.35 5.78 -7.51
CA PHE A 22 19.88 5.55 -8.88
C PHE A 22 21.00 5.85 -9.87
N PRO A 23 21.03 5.24 -11.07
CA PRO A 23 22.02 5.52 -12.10
C PRO A 23 21.91 6.97 -12.58
N PHE A 24 23.03 7.67 -12.65
CA PHE A 24 23.13 9.01 -13.22
C PHE A 24 24.51 9.24 -13.85
N ASP A 25 24.58 10.18 -14.78
CA ASP A 25 25.83 10.57 -15.40
C ASP A 25 26.57 11.58 -14.54
N ALA A 26 27.88 11.34 -14.36
CA ALA A 26 28.82 12.23 -13.72
C ALA A 26 30.15 12.22 -14.49
N PRO A 27 31.02 13.22 -14.33
CA PRO A 27 32.37 13.18 -14.90
C PRO A 27 33.12 11.90 -14.48
N ALA A 28 33.79 11.26 -15.46
CA ALA A 28 34.37 9.91 -15.30
C ALA A 28 35.32 9.76 -14.10
N ASN A 29 36.05 10.82 -13.73
CA ASN A 29 37.04 10.80 -12.65
C ASN A 29 36.52 11.50 -11.37
N MET A 30 35.24 11.86 -11.30
CA MET A 30 34.64 12.44 -10.10
C MET A 30 34.47 11.34 -9.04
N HIS A 31 35.16 11.52 -7.92
CA HIS A 31 34.99 10.66 -6.75
C HIS A 31 33.77 11.07 -5.92
N ALA A 32 33.71 12.37 -5.57
CA ALA A 32 32.57 12.93 -4.85
C ALA A 32 32.40 14.43 -5.14
N LEU A 33 31.19 14.95 -4.88
CA LEU A 33 30.91 16.37 -4.75
C LEU A 33 30.24 16.60 -3.41
N GLN A 34 30.73 17.62 -2.69
CA GLN A 34 30.15 18.06 -1.43
C GLN A 34 29.84 19.55 -1.51
N TRP A 35 28.59 19.91 -1.20
CA TRP A 35 28.14 21.30 -1.19
C TRP A 35 27.37 21.60 0.09
N ARG A 36 27.69 22.74 0.72
CA ARG A 36 27.01 23.20 1.92
C ARG A 36 26.93 24.72 1.95
N GLY A 37 25.68 25.25 2.00
CA GLY A 37 25.45 26.69 1.99
C GLY A 37 25.79 27.32 0.64
N ASP A 38 26.90 28.03 0.56
CA ASP A 38 27.38 28.76 -0.61
C ASP A 38 28.78 28.32 -1.09
N THR A 39 29.32 27.26 -0.52
CA THR A 39 30.63 26.70 -0.85
C THR A 39 30.59 25.17 -0.88
N GLY A 40 31.58 24.59 -1.57
CA GLY A 40 31.75 23.14 -1.65
C GLY A 40 33.09 22.77 -2.23
N HIS A 41 33.17 21.51 -2.62
CA HIS A 41 34.34 21.02 -3.36
C HIS A 41 33.95 19.74 -4.15
N THR A 42 34.69 19.50 -5.23
CA THR A 42 34.70 18.21 -5.92
C THR A 42 35.98 17.47 -5.58
N GLU A 43 35.85 16.18 -5.36
CA GLU A 43 36.94 15.22 -5.16
C GLU A 43 37.15 14.43 -6.44
N TRP A 44 38.41 14.24 -6.84
CA TRP A 44 38.78 13.56 -8.07
C TRP A 44 39.69 12.37 -7.77
N THR A 45 39.51 11.27 -8.51
CA THR A 45 40.37 10.08 -8.34
C THR A 45 41.78 10.26 -8.89
N ASP A 46 41.99 11.21 -9.80
CA ASP A 46 43.22 11.42 -10.55
C ASP A 46 43.84 12.81 -10.35
N GLY A 47 43.33 13.57 -9.36
CA GLY A 47 43.81 14.93 -9.12
C GLY A 47 43.43 15.50 -7.75
N PRO A 48 43.87 16.74 -7.49
CA PRO A 48 43.53 17.41 -6.23
C PRO A 48 42.06 17.81 -6.19
N ASN A 49 41.52 17.93 -4.99
CA ASN A 49 40.19 18.48 -4.77
C ASN A 49 40.11 19.92 -5.31
N LYS A 50 38.97 20.23 -5.96
CA LYS A 50 38.70 21.58 -6.49
C LYS A 50 37.64 22.25 -5.63
N PRO A 51 37.93 23.42 -5.05
CA PRO A 51 36.94 24.19 -4.33
C PRO A 51 35.86 24.69 -5.30
N LEU A 52 34.61 24.75 -4.82
CA LEU A 52 33.46 25.32 -5.49
C LEU A 52 32.99 26.55 -4.74
N THR A 53 32.63 27.58 -5.47
CA THR A 53 32.08 28.84 -4.97
C THR A 53 30.62 29.00 -5.40
N ALA A 54 29.92 30.03 -4.93
CA ALA A 54 28.54 30.31 -5.33
C ALA A 54 28.37 30.48 -6.86
N GLU A 55 29.43 30.89 -7.58
CA GLU A 55 29.42 31.05 -9.04
C GLU A 55 29.38 29.69 -9.77
N ASP A 56 29.89 28.64 -9.15
CA ASP A 56 29.92 27.27 -9.70
C ASP A 56 28.61 26.51 -9.48
N TYR A 57 27.71 27.03 -8.66
CA TYR A 57 26.51 26.32 -8.22
C TYR A 57 25.62 25.85 -9.38
N ASP A 58 25.27 26.76 -10.28
CA ASP A 58 24.34 26.48 -11.37
C ASP A 58 24.90 25.45 -12.38
N GLU A 59 26.21 25.47 -12.59
CA GLU A 59 26.86 24.57 -13.55
C GLU A 59 27.22 23.22 -12.93
N GLN A 60 27.70 23.19 -11.70
CA GLN A 60 28.31 21.99 -11.11
C GLN A 60 27.46 21.30 -10.05
N VAL A 61 26.56 22.01 -9.38
CA VAL A 61 25.74 21.47 -8.27
C VAL A 61 24.28 21.29 -8.65
N ALA A 62 23.66 22.32 -9.20
CA ALA A 62 22.24 22.32 -9.55
C ALA A 62 21.80 21.15 -10.46
N PRO A 63 22.59 20.67 -11.44
CA PRO A 63 22.24 19.53 -12.24
C PRO A 63 22.03 18.22 -11.46
N PHE A 64 22.79 18.02 -10.38
CA PHE A 64 22.59 16.85 -9.51
C PHE A 64 21.32 16.96 -8.65
N ILE A 65 20.97 18.19 -8.24
CA ILE A 65 19.71 18.43 -7.52
C ILE A 65 18.53 18.15 -8.46
N THR A 66 18.59 18.61 -9.70
CA THR A 66 17.54 18.33 -10.69
C THR A 66 17.36 16.84 -10.90
N ARG A 67 18.44 16.08 -11.11
CA ARG A 67 18.38 14.62 -11.25
C ARG A 67 17.78 13.94 -10.01
N TRP A 68 18.15 14.41 -8.83
CA TRP A 68 17.58 13.90 -7.58
C TRP A 68 16.08 14.20 -7.48
N GLN A 69 15.64 15.41 -7.88
CA GLN A 69 14.24 15.81 -7.89
C GLN A 69 13.43 14.98 -8.89
N ASP A 70 13.96 14.77 -10.09
CA ASP A 70 13.33 13.98 -11.14
C ASP A 70 13.16 12.52 -10.70
N GLU A 71 14.20 11.92 -10.12
CA GLU A 71 14.12 10.56 -9.58
C GLU A 71 13.14 10.46 -8.42
N LYS A 72 13.14 11.43 -7.51
CA LYS A 72 12.18 11.50 -6.42
C LYS A 72 10.75 11.55 -6.95
N ALA A 73 10.47 12.42 -7.92
CA ALA A 73 9.15 12.55 -8.54
C ALA A 73 8.75 11.24 -9.24
N ARG A 74 9.66 10.57 -9.93
CA ARG A 74 9.43 9.27 -10.57
C ARG A 74 9.04 8.19 -9.55
N LEU A 75 9.74 8.13 -8.42
CA LEU A 75 9.45 7.17 -7.35
C LEU A 75 8.09 7.46 -6.68
N GLU A 76 7.77 8.72 -6.43
CA GLU A 76 6.48 9.15 -5.86
C GLU A 76 5.32 8.80 -6.81
N GLN A 77 5.50 9.04 -8.11
CA GLN A 77 4.51 8.66 -9.11
C GLN A 77 4.31 7.15 -9.19
N ALA A 78 5.40 6.38 -9.24
CA ALA A 78 5.33 4.92 -9.27
C ALA A 78 4.64 4.35 -8.01
N ALA A 79 4.90 4.93 -6.84
CA ALA A 79 4.23 4.54 -5.59
C ALA A 79 2.73 4.86 -5.63
N ALA A 80 2.35 6.02 -6.16
CA ALA A 80 0.94 6.41 -6.31
C ALA A 80 0.20 5.51 -7.31
N GLU A 81 0.82 5.17 -8.43
CA GLU A 81 0.26 4.25 -9.44
C GLU A 81 0.08 2.83 -8.86
N ALA A 82 1.08 2.33 -8.12
CA ALA A 82 0.99 1.03 -7.46
C ALA A 82 -0.13 0.98 -6.41
N GLU A 83 -0.29 2.04 -5.61
CA GLU A 83 -1.37 2.13 -4.64
C GLU A 83 -2.74 2.23 -5.32
N ALA A 84 -2.85 3.00 -6.40
CA ALA A 84 -4.09 3.09 -7.19
C ALA A 84 -4.46 1.73 -7.80
N ALA A 85 -3.49 1.00 -8.34
CA ALA A 85 -3.71 -0.35 -8.87
C ALA A 85 -4.16 -1.33 -7.78
N ARG A 86 -3.52 -1.28 -6.60
CA ARG A 86 -3.90 -2.11 -5.43
C ARG A 86 -5.34 -1.82 -4.97
N LEU A 87 -5.72 -0.55 -4.93
CA LEU A 87 -7.08 -0.15 -4.56
C LEU A 87 -8.10 -0.56 -5.62
N ALA A 88 -7.75 -0.46 -6.91
CA ALA A 88 -8.62 -0.90 -8.00
C ALA A 88 -8.86 -2.42 -7.95
N GLU A 89 -7.81 -3.21 -7.71
CA GLU A 89 -7.90 -4.66 -7.54
C GLU A 89 -8.77 -5.01 -6.32
N TYR A 90 -8.50 -4.40 -5.17
CA TYR A 90 -9.28 -4.60 -3.95
C TYR A 90 -10.77 -4.27 -4.14
N ASN A 91 -11.09 -3.22 -4.90
CA ASN A 91 -12.45 -2.76 -5.16
C ASN A 91 -13.09 -3.41 -6.41
N SER A 92 -12.39 -4.30 -7.11
CA SER A 92 -12.94 -5.01 -8.25
C SER A 92 -14.20 -5.81 -7.83
N GLU A 93 -15.12 -5.99 -8.77
CA GLU A 93 -16.33 -6.77 -8.51
C GLU A 93 -16.00 -8.19 -8.06
N GLU A 94 -15.03 -8.80 -8.71
CA GLU A 94 -14.57 -10.15 -8.40
C GLU A 94 -14.01 -10.28 -6.97
N ALA A 95 -13.11 -9.38 -6.57
CA ALA A 95 -12.55 -9.36 -5.22
C ALA A 95 -13.60 -9.07 -4.14
N ARG A 96 -14.60 -8.21 -4.44
CA ARG A 96 -15.71 -7.96 -3.54
C ARG A 96 -16.61 -9.21 -3.39
N PHE A 97 -16.89 -9.93 -4.48
CA PHE A 97 -17.63 -11.19 -4.40
C PHE A 97 -16.86 -12.26 -3.62
N GLU A 98 -15.57 -12.35 -3.77
CA GLU A 98 -14.74 -13.28 -3.01
C GLU A 98 -14.82 -13.01 -1.50
N ARG A 99 -14.65 -11.76 -1.11
CA ARG A 99 -14.78 -11.34 0.31
C ARG A 99 -16.20 -11.59 0.86
N LEU A 100 -17.23 -11.24 0.08
CA LEU A 100 -18.63 -11.50 0.45
C LEU A 100 -18.88 -12.99 0.70
N ARG A 101 -18.41 -13.87 -0.19
CA ARG A 101 -18.54 -15.32 -0.04
C ARG A 101 -17.77 -15.85 1.16
N SER A 102 -16.55 -15.36 1.37
CA SER A 102 -15.73 -15.75 2.51
C SER A 102 -16.40 -15.40 3.85
N GLU A 103 -16.92 -14.18 3.99
CA GLU A 103 -17.64 -13.77 5.21
C GLU A 103 -18.96 -14.52 5.39
N ARG A 104 -19.71 -14.76 4.30
CA ARG A 104 -20.90 -15.63 4.32
C ARG A 104 -20.59 -17.03 4.84
N ASP A 105 -19.53 -17.65 4.31
CA ASP A 105 -19.14 -19.01 4.69
C ASP A 105 -18.71 -19.08 6.15
N ARG A 106 -18.02 -18.04 6.65
CA ARG A 106 -17.69 -17.89 8.07
C ARG A 106 -18.95 -17.86 8.94
N ARG A 107 -20.00 -17.11 8.51
CA ARG A 107 -21.29 -17.03 9.22
C ARG A 107 -22.06 -18.35 9.17
N LEU A 108 -22.02 -19.05 8.04
CA LEU A 108 -22.60 -20.39 7.91
C LEU A 108 -21.92 -21.37 8.86
N ALA A 109 -20.59 -21.43 8.87
CA ALA A 109 -19.82 -22.30 9.76
C ALA A 109 -20.09 -22.01 11.24
N ALA A 110 -20.24 -20.74 11.62
CA ALA A 110 -20.57 -20.32 12.99
C ALA A 110 -21.93 -20.83 13.50
N THR A 111 -22.79 -21.33 12.61
CA THR A 111 -24.12 -21.84 12.96
C THR A 111 -24.32 -23.32 12.64
N ASP A 112 -23.29 -24.02 12.14
CA ASP A 112 -23.40 -25.45 11.78
C ASP A 112 -23.79 -26.35 12.96
N TYR A 113 -23.22 -26.08 14.14
CA TYR A 113 -23.50 -26.86 15.35
C TYR A 113 -24.98 -26.78 15.80
N LEU A 114 -25.70 -25.69 15.48
CA LEU A 114 -27.10 -25.52 15.84
C LEU A 114 -28.04 -26.49 15.12
N LEU A 115 -27.60 -27.06 14.01
CA LEU A 115 -28.39 -28.01 13.20
C LEU A 115 -28.01 -29.47 13.45
N MET A 116 -27.12 -29.74 14.42
CA MET A 116 -26.77 -31.10 14.79
C MET A 116 -27.98 -31.81 15.43
N PRO A 117 -28.19 -33.10 15.17
CA PRO A 117 -29.37 -33.82 15.67
C PRO A 117 -29.53 -33.85 17.21
N ASP A 118 -28.42 -33.76 17.92
CA ASP A 118 -28.31 -33.81 19.39
C ASP A 118 -28.32 -32.42 20.04
N TYR A 119 -28.33 -31.32 19.23
CA TYR A 119 -28.36 -29.99 19.77
C TYR A 119 -29.79 -29.60 20.21
N PRO A 120 -29.99 -29.13 21.46
CA PRO A 120 -31.34 -28.95 22.05
C PRO A 120 -32.00 -27.64 21.58
N LEU A 121 -32.43 -27.60 20.31
CA LEU A 121 -33.29 -26.53 19.80
C LEU A 121 -34.71 -26.98 19.64
N ASP A 122 -35.68 -26.11 20.00
CA ASP A 122 -37.06 -26.30 19.61
C ASP A 122 -37.29 -26.07 18.09
N ASP A 123 -38.42 -26.55 17.58
CA ASP A 123 -38.70 -26.48 16.13
C ASP A 123 -38.79 -25.04 15.62
N THR A 124 -39.20 -24.07 16.44
CA THR A 124 -39.30 -22.66 16.05
C THR A 124 -37.94 -22.07 15.84
N LEU A 125 -37.04 -22.28 16.79
CA LEU A 125 -35.64 -21.81 16.72
C LEU A 125 -34.86 -22.51 15.60
N LYS A 126 -35.10 -23.80 15.41
CA LYS A 126 -34.53 -24.57 14.29
C LYS A 126 -34.96 -24.00 12.93
N GLY A 127 -36.24 -23.66 12.79
CA GLY A 127 -36.78 -23.00 11.60
C GLY A 127 -36.11 -21.62 11.37
N ALA A 128 -35.94 -20.83 12.42
CA ALA A 128 -35.27 -19.53 12.33
C ALA A 128 -33.80 -19.66 11.88
N VAL A 129 -33.06 -20.63 12.41
CA VAL A 129 -31.67 -20.91 11.99
C VAL A 129 -31.63 -21.34 10.52
N GLN A 130 -32.55 -22.21 10.09
CA GLN A 130 -32.61 -22.63 8.69
C GLN A 130 -32.90 -21.45 7.75
N ALA A 131 -33.86 -20.58 8.09
CA ALA A 131 -34.17 -19.37 7.35
C ALA A 131 -32.98 -18.41 7.24
N TYR A 132 -32.29 -18.14 8.35
CA TYR A 132 -31.07 -17.35 8.38
C TYR A 132 -29.99 -17.90 7.46
N ARG A 133 -29.73 -19.19 7.53
CA ARG A 133 -28.73 -19.86 6.68
C ARG A 133 -29.12 -19.85 5.21
N GLN A 134 -30.42 -19.96 4.90
CA GLN A 134 -30.89 -19.84 3.52
C GLN A 134 -30.69 -18.42 2.99
N ALA A 135 -31.04 -17.39 3.79
CA ALA A 135 -30.80 -16.00 3.44
C ALA A 135 -29.32 -15.71 3.19
N LEU A 136 -28.41 -16.30 3.98
CA LEU A 136 -26.97 -16.21 3.72
C LEU A 136 -26.55 -16.82 2.39
N ARG A 137 -27.11 -17.99 2.01
CA ARG A 137 -26.79 -18.64 0.72
C ARG A 137 -27.29 -17.83 -0.46
N ASP A 138 -28.43 -17.17 -0.32
CA ASP A 138 -29.06 -16.40 -1.38
C ASP A 138 -28.43 -15.00 -1.56
N LEU A 139 -27.71 -14.51 -0.54
CA LEU A 139 -27.13 -13.17 -0.50
C LEU A 139 -26.30 -12.82 -1.74
N PRO A 140 -25.37 -13.67 -2.24
CA PRO A 140 -24.57 -13.33 -3.43
C PRO A 140 -25.35 -13.21 -4.72
N SER A 141 -26.63 -13.64 -4.74
CA SER A 141 -27.51 -13.58 -5.91
C SER A 141 -28.53 -12.45 -5.82
N GLN A 142 -28.52 -11.67 -4.75
CA GLN A 142 -29.42 -10.56 -4.58
C GLN A 142 -29.02 -9.35 -5.42
N GLU A 143 -29.99 -8.52 -5.76
CA GLU A 143 -29.75 -7.24 -6.42
C GLU A 143 -28.87 -6.35 -5.55
N GLY A 144 -27.86 -5.73 -6.16
CA GLY A 144 -26.87 -4.91 -5.47
C GLY A 144 -25.61 -5.65 -5.00
N ALA A 145 -25.62 -7.01 -5.00
CA ALA A 145 -24.39 -7.75 -4.69
C ALA A 145 -23.29 -7.43 -5.73
N PRO A 146 -22.05 -7.34 -5.28
CA PRO A 146 -21.49 -7.67 -3.97
C PRO A 146 -21.41 -6.51 -2.94
N TRP A 147 -22.11 -5.41 -3.14
CA TRP A 147 -22.06 -4.19 -2.29
C TRP A 147 -20.61 -3.76 -2.02
N ASP A 148 -20.21 -3.72 -0.73
CA ASP A 148 -18.84 -3.44 -0.29
C ASP A 148 -17.96 -4.71 -0.09
N GLY A 149 -18.52 -5.87 -0.44
CA GLY A 149 -17.82 -7.15 -0.32
C GLY A 149 -17.85 -7.73 1.10
N GLY A 150 -18.96 -7.56 1.82
CA GLY A 150 -19.14 -8.17 3.14
C GLY A 150 -18.92 -7.25 4.33
N GLY A 151 -18.79 -5.94 4.09
CA GLY A 151 -18.72 -4.91 5.11
C GLY A 151 -20.07 -4.39 5.60
N GLU A 152 -20.10 -3.12 6.00
CA GLU A 152 -21.28 -2.49 6.62
C GLU A 152 -22.44 -2.27 5.64
N ALA A 153 -22.15 -2.07 4.36
CA ALA A 153 -23.16 -1.86 3.33
C ALA A 153 -23.83 -3.17 2.89
N THR A 154 -23.29 -4.32 3.27
CA THR A 154 -23.88 -5.63 2.95
C THR A 154 -25.07 -5.90 3.85
N PRO A 155 -26.29 -6.19 3.30
CA PRO A 155 -27.49 -6.42 4.08
C PRO A 155 -27.51 -7.83 4.70
N TRP A 156 -26.64 -8.03 5.70
CA TRP A 156 -26.56 -9.31 6.42
C TRP A 156 -27.88 -9.64 7.11
N PRO A 157 -28.38 -10.88 6.99
CA PRO A 157 -29.55 -11.29 7.76
C PRO A 157 -29.25 -11.28 9.27
N GLU A 158 -30.27 -11.03 10.08
CA GLU A 158 -30.15 -11.02 11.53
C GLU A 158 -29.89 -12.44 12.08
N LEU A 159 -28.91 -12.53 12.97
CA LEU A 159 -28.57 -13.78 13.62
C LEU A 159 -29.69 -14.16 14.63
N PRO A 160 -30.28 -15.38 14.56
CA PRO A 160 -31.30 -15.82 15.53
C PRO A 160 -30.79 -15.79 16.95
N ALA A 161 -31.66 -15.43 17.90
CA ALA A 161 -31.31 -15.25 19.32
C ALA A 161 -30.65 -16.49 19.96
N CYS A 162 -30.97 -17.68 19.50
CA CYS A 162 -30.33 -18.93 19.97
C CYS A 162 -28.83 -19.04 19.66
N ALA A 163 -28.35 -18.34 18.65
CA ALA A 163 -26.93 -18.36 18.26
C ALA A 163 -26.07 -17.37 19.06
N THR A 164 -26.67 -16.47 19.83
CA THR A 164 -25.96 -15.47 20.63
C THR A 164 -25.54 -16.01 22.03
N TYR A 165 -26.10 -17.14 22.46
CA TYR A 165 -25.91 -17.66 23.85
C TYR A 165 -24.60 -18.44 24.06
N SER A 166 -23.79 -18.72 23.03
CA SER A 166 -22.59 -19.55 23.12
C SER A 166 -21.28 -18.78 23.30
N ARG A 167 -21.33 -17.56 23.85
CA ARG A 167 -20.12 -16.76 24.17
C ARG A 167 -20.07 -16.34 25.64
N THR A 168 -20.28 -17.29 26.54
CA THR A 168 -19.90 -17.13 27.96
C THR A 168 -18.90 -18.19 28.36
#